data_ec283273e4d8b67683c9c4cd8f1430d5
#
_entry.id   ec283273e4d8b67683c9c4cd8f1430d5
#
_cell.length_a   1.000
_cell.length_b   1.000
_cell.length_c   1.000
_cell.angle_alpha   90.00
_cell.angle_beta   90.00
_cell.angle_gamma   90.00
#
_symmetry.space_group_name_H-M   'P 1'
#
loop_
_entity.id
_entity.type
_entity.pdbx_description
1 polymer ?
#
loop_
_entity_poly.entity_id
_entity_poly.type
_entity_poly.pdbx_seq_one_letter_code
_entity_poly.pdbx_strand_id
1 'polypeptide(L)'
;PDNIFVLGVTRPDIFIPIGPVDEDIGLGGVAYSARCISEAKNTIDFFEQVLGFEIRRDVKFDIDSRSAINLPEGISERFIQGFSPCSSSGYVVFMDHGEETKYPEIDCYSAPYRGIVMWSFPTLNLDEIFERAVGFGVEILHSPNNYMSPTLTVRRSFVLKDPDGFQIEIFEN
;
A
#
# COMPACT_ATOMS: atom_id res chain seq x y z
N PRO A 1 13.79 12.84 6.08
CA PRO A 1 15.09 12.40 5.56
C PRO A 1 14.97 11.27 4.55
N ASP A 2 13.95 10.41 4.62
CA ASP A 2 13.84 9.19 3.82
C ASP A 2 12.66 9.24 2.82
N ASN A 3 12.22 10.43 2.42
CA ASN A 3 11.08 10.66 1.53
C ASN A 3 9.76 10.02 2.03
N ILE A 4 9.66 9.81 3.33
CA ILE A 4 8.42 9.36 3.97
C ILE A 4 7.73 10.58 4.57
N PHE A 5 6.48 10.81 4.16
CA PHE A 5 5.61 11.83 4.74
C PHE A 5 4.74 11.19 5.82
N VAL A 6 4.70 11.84 6.98
CA VAL A 6 3.77 11.47 8.06
C VAL A 6 2.75 12.61 8.19
N LEU A 7 1.51 12.30 7.87
CA LEU A 7 0.40 13.24 7.95
C LEU A 7 -0.50 12.90 9.14
N GLY A 8 -0.70 13.86 10.02
CA GLY A 8 -1.72 13.78 11.07
C GLY A 8 -3.09 14.16 10.49
N VAL A 9 -4.07 13.28 10.64
CA VAL A 9 -5.45 13.53 10.20
C VAL A 9 -6.36 13.51 11.41
N THR A 10 -7.06 14.62 11.66
CA THR A 10 -8.11 14.69 12.67
C THR A 10 -9.44 14.32 12.03
N ARG A 11 -10.06 13.24 12.48
CA ARG A 11 -11.39 12.81 12.05
C ARG A 11 -12.28 12.60 13.27
N PRO A 12 -13.18 13.52 13.57
CA PRO A 12 -13.90 13.52 14.84
C PRO A 12 -14.81 12.31 15.08
N ASP A 13 -15.33 11.66 14.05
CA ASP A 13 -16.47 10.76 14.27
C ASP A 13 -16.44 9.40 13.54
N ILE A 14 -15.41 9.03 12.79
CA ILE A 14 -15.58 7.93 11.82
C ILE A 14 -14.58 6.77 11.97
N PHE A 15 -13.42 6.98 12.58
CA PHE A 15 -12.41 5.92 12.65
C PHE A 15 -11.92 5.71 14.09
N ILE A 16 -12.12 4.51 14.59
CA ILE A 16 -11.43 4.04 15.80
C ILE A 16 -9.94 3.96 15.44
N PRO A 17 -9.06 4.62 16.21
CA PRO A 17 -7.62 4.51 16.01
C PRO A 17 -7.17 3.05 16.06
N ILE A 18 -6.22 2.69 15.19
CA ILE A 18 -5.59 1.38 15.27
C ILE A 18 -4.62 1.42 16.46
N GLY A 19 -4.91 0.64 17.48
CA GLY A 19 -4.13 0.61 18.71
C GLY A 19 -4.46 1.73 19.71
N PRO A 20 -3.76 1.76 20.83
CA PRO A 20 -3.99 2.74 21.86
C PRO A 20 -3.64 4.15 21.38
N VAL A 21 -4.47 5.10 21.77
CA VAL A 21 -4.17 6.53 21.61
C VAL A 21 -3.34 6.96 22.81
N ASP A 22 -2.26 7.67 22.58
CA ASP A 22 -1.53 8.35 23.65
C ASP A 22 -2.37 9.55 24.09
N GLU A 23 -2.87 9.50 25.32
CA GLU A 23 -3.78 10.53 25.86
C GLU A 23 -3.09 11.88 26.06
N ASP A 24 -1.77 11.88 26.30
CA ASP A 24 -1.01 13.10 26.56
C ASP A 24 -0.73 13.88 25.27
N ILE A 25 -0.44 13.19 24.17
CA ILE A 25 -0.14 13.81 22.88
C ILE A 25 -1.27 13.70 21.86
N GLY A 26 -2.30 12.90 22.15
CA GLY A 26 -3.48 12.75 21.30
C GLY A 26 -3.20 12.07 19.95
N LEU A 27 -2.11 11.30 19.81
CA LEU A 27 -1.79 10.56 18.61
C LEU A 27 -2.26 9.11 18.71
N GLY A 28 -2.99 8.68 17.69
CA GLY A 28 -3.38 7.28 17.49
C GLY A 28 -2.41 6.51 16.58
N GLY A 29 -2.75 5.26 16.29
CA GLY A 29 -1.98 4.42 15.39
C GLY A 29 -2.06 4.87 13.92
N VAL A 30 -1.27 4.23 13.06
CA VAL A 30 -1.25 4.50 11.62
C VAL A 30 -2.58 4.11 10.99
N ALA A 31 -3.25 5.07 10.35
CA ALA A 31 -4.54 4.84 9.71
C ALA A 31 -4.40 4.19 8.33
N TYR A 32 -3.39 4.56 7.57
CA TYR A 32 -3.12 4.05 6.23
C TYR A 32 -1.67 4.25 5.83
N SER A 33 -1.26 3.52 4.79
CA SER A 33 -0.02 3.75 4.05
C SER A 33 -0.37 4.16 2.64
N ALA A 34 0.35 5.13 2.08
CA ALA A 34 0.10 5.65 0.74
C ALA A 34 1.35 5.55 -0.13
N ARG A 35 1.14 5.32 -1.43
CA ARG A 35 2.20 5.41 -2.44
C ARG A 35 1.67 5.93 -3.77
N CYS A 36 2.57 6.50 -4.55
CA CYS A 36 2.28 6.83 -5.94
C CYS A 36 2.31 5.56 -6.80
N ILE A 37 1.49 5.55 -7.83
CA ILE A 37 1.36 4.45 -8.80
C ILE A 37 1.45 5.01 -10.22
N SER A 38 1.89 4.17 -11.17
CA SER A 38 2.04 4.57 -12.57
C SER A 38 0.71 4.54 -13.33
N GLU A 39 -0.15 3.56 -13.04
CA GLU A 39 -1.44 3.39 -13.70
C GLU A 39 -2.49 2.81 -12.75
N ALA A 40 -3.52 3.59 -12.48
CA ALA A 40 -4.58 3.21 -11.55
C ALA A 40 -5.30 1.91 -11.93
N LYS A 41 -5.56 1.68 -13.23
CA LYS A 41 -6.29 0.50 -13.68
C LYS A 41 -5.55 -0.79 -13.31
N ASN A 42 -4.27 -0.88 -13.62
CA ASN A 42 -3.48 -2.08 -13.37
C ASN A 42 -3.36 -2.36 -11.86
N THR A 43 -3.18 -1.30 -11.07
CA THR A 43 -3.12 -1.43 -9.61
C THR A 43 -4.46 -1.88 -9.02
N ILE A 44 -5.58 -1.30 -9.44
CA ILE A 44 -6.91 -1.71 -8.99
C ILE A 44 -7.16 -3.18 -9.36
N ASP A 45 -6.97 -3.54 -10.63
CA ASP A 45 -7.19 -4.91 -11.11
C ASP A 45 -6.36 -5.93 -10.29
N PHE A 46 -5.10 -5.61 -10.00
CA PHE A 46 -4.25 -6.46 -9.17
C PHE A 46 -4.77 -6.59 -7.73
N PHE A 47 -5.06 -5.47 -7.07
CA PHE A 47 -5.50 -5.51 -5.67
C PHE A 47 -6.86 -6.19 -5.50
N GLU A 48 -7.79 -6.00 -6.42
CA GLU A 48 -9.10 -6.67 -6.40
C GLU A 48 -9.00 -8.16 -6.76
N GLN A 49 -8.34 -8.50 -7.87
CA GLN A 49 -8.37 -9.87 -8.41
C GLN A 49 -7.40 -10.80 -7.70
N VAL A 50 -6.22 -10.31 -7.30
CA VAL A 50 -5.20 -11.14 -6.64
C VAL A 50 -5.41 -11.13 -5.12
N LEU A 51 -5.47 -9.95 -4.52
CA LEU A 51 -5.49 -9.80 -3.07
C LEU A 51 -6.90 -9.75 -2.48
N GLY A 52 -7.93 -9.57 -3.31
CA GLY A 52 -9.32 -9.52 -2.88
C GLY A 52 -9.67 -8.23 -2.13
N PHE A 53 -8.94 -7.15 -2.38
CA PHE A 53 -9.24 -5.85 -1.78
C PHE A 53 -10.53 -5.27 -2.34
N GLU A 54 -11.19 -4.44 -1.56
CA GLU A 54 -12.36 -3.65 -1.95
C GLU A 54 -11.94 -2.20 -2.16
N ILE A 55 -12.19 -1.66 -3.35
CA ILE A 55 -11.98 -0.23 -3.62
C ILE A 55 -13.22 0.53 -3.15
N ARG A 56 -13.09 1.27 -2.04
CA ARG A 56 -14.20 2.02 -1.43
C ARG A 56 -14.25 3.48 -1.82
N ARG A 57 -13.14 4.00 -2.34
CA ARG A 57 -13.08 5.38 -2.80
C ARG A 57 -12.15 5.46 -4.00
N ASP A 58 -12.60 6.16 -5.02
CA ASP A 58 -11.84 6.48 -6.22
C ASP A 58 -12.30 7.87 -6.68
N VAL A 59 -11.48 8.87 -6.45
CA VAL A 59 -11.84 10.27 -6.72
C VAL A 59 -10.66 10.97 -7.39
N LYS A 60 -10.98 11.87 -8.30
CA LYS A 60 -10.01 12.73 -8.97
C LYS A 60 -10.24 14.18 -8.55
N PHE A 61 -9.17 14.88 -8.24
CA PHE A 61 -9.19 16.29 -7.90
C PHE A 61 -7.91 16.99 -8.37
N ASP A 62 -8.02 18.29 -8.61
CA ASP A 62 -6.87 19.11 -8.94
C ASP A 62 -6.14 19.51 -7.67
N ILE A 63 -4.81 19.43 -7.71
CA ILE A 63 -3.97 19.79 -6.58
C ILE A 63 -3.87 21.31 -6.49
N ASP A 64 -4.29 21.82 -5.36
CA ASP A 64 -4.13 23.22 -5.00
C ASP A 64 -2.67 23.49 -4.56
N SER A 65 -2.19 24.68 -4.83
CA SER A 65 -0.88 25.19 -4.36
C SER A 65 -0.67 25.10 -2.85
N ARG A 66 -1.74 24.87 -2.08
CA ARG A 66 -1.70 24.62 -0.63
C ARG A 66 -1.50 23.17 -0.23
N SER A 67 -1.26 22.28 -1.19
CA SER A 67 -1.01 20.87 -0.88
C SER A 67 0.20 20.72 0.03
N ALA A 68 0.03 19.97 1.12
CA ALA A 68 1.10 19.64 2.05
C ALA A 68 2.23 18.78 1.43
N ILE A 69 1.99 18.18 0.26
CA ILE A 69 2.91 17.26 -0.41
C ILE A 69 3.80 17.98 -1.44
N ASN A 70 3.71 19.29 -1.54
CA ASN A 70 4.55 20.12 -2.44
C ASN A 70 4.59 19.61 -3.89
N LEU A 71 3.45 19.19 -4.42
CA LEU A 71 3.31 18.80 -5.81
C LEU A 71 3.27 20.05 -6.71
N PRO A 72 3.71 19.96 -7.97
CA PRO A 72 3.61 21.07 -8.91
C PRO A 72 2.16 21.51 -9.12
N GLU A 73 1.95 22.82 -9.34
CA GLU A 73 0.61 23.35 -9.66
C GLU A 73 0.07 22.75 -10.98
N GLY A 74 -1.23 22.52 -11.02
CA GLY A 74 -1.92 22.04 -12.22
C GLY A 74 -1.90 20.51 -12.40
N ILE A 75 -1.30 19.77 -11.46
CA ILE A 75 -1.39 18.31 -11.47
C ILE A 75 -2.74 17.88 -10.90
N SER A 76 -3.42 16.97 -11.59
CA SER A 76 -4.55 16.23 -11.04
C SER A 76 -4.06 15.03 -10.26
N GLU A 77 -4.71 14.74 -9.13
CA GLU A 77 -4.50 13.50 -8.38
C GLU A 77 -5.74 12.63 -8.44
N ARG A 78 -5.58 11.38 -8.79
CA ARG A 78 -6.58 10.34 -8.57
C ARG A 78 -6.23 9.61 -7.28
N PHE A 79 -7.08 9.74 -6.29
CA PHE A 79 -6.92 9.18 -4.96
C PHE A 79 -7.81 7.95 -4.79
N ILE A 80 -7.18 6.81 -4.55
CA ILE A 80 -7.84 5.51 -4.51
C ILE A 80 -7.60 4.87 -3.15
N GLN A 81 -8.66 4.41 -2.48
CA GLN A 81 -8.59 3.71 -1.20
C GLN A 81 -8.92 2.23 -1.38
N GLY A 82 -7.96 1.35 -1.07
CA GLY A 82 -8.12 -0.09 -1.05
C GLY A 82 -8.16 -0.64 0.37
N PHE A 83 -9.20 -1.41 0.67
CA PHE A 83 -9.39 -2.08 1.97
C PHE A 83 -9.20 -3.57 1.82
N SER A 84 -8.42 -4.18 2.71
CA SER A 84 -8.31 -5.64 2.75
C SER A 84 -9.66 -6.26 3.16
N PRO A 85 -9.93 -7.50 2.75
CA PRO A 85 -11.15 -8.21 3.14
C PRO A 85 -11.34 -8.18 4.66
N CYS A 86 -12.57 -7.92 5.10
CA CYS A 86 -12.96 -7.87 6.51
C CYS A 86 -12.24 -6.81 7.37
N SER A 87 -11.49 -5.88 6.77
CA SER A 87 -10.86 -4.79 7.53
C SER A 87 -11.86 -3.67 7.81
N SER A 88 -11.98 -3.30 9.07
CA SER A 88 -12.71 -2.10 9.50
C SER A 88 -11.83 -0.87 9.63
N SER A 89 -10.51 -1.06 9.73
CA SER A 89 -9.52 0.00 9.87
C SER A 89 -8.19 -0.43 9.24
N GLY A 90 -7.38 0.56 8.86
CA GLY A 90 -6.15 0.29 8.12
C GLY A 90 -6.45 0.00 6.64
N TYR A 91 -6.02 0.89 5.79
CA TYR A 91 -6.20 0.76 4.35
C TYR A 91 -4.95 1.24 3.62
N VAL A 92 -4.86 0.90 2.36
CA VAL A 92 -3.82 1.42 1.47
C VAL A 92 -4.40 2.52 0.60
N VAL A 93 -3.55 3.48 0.26
CA VAL A 93 -3.90 4.56 -0.66
C VAL A 93 -2.97 4.52 -1.86
N PHE A 94 -3.57 4.62 -3.03
CA PHE A 94 -2.85 4.77 -4.28
C PHE A 94 -3.10 6.17 -4.83
N MET A 95 -2.03 6.85 -5.20
CA MET A 95 -2.07 8.20 -5.78
C MET A 95 -1.55 8.11 -7.21
N ASP A 96 -2.44 8.37 -8.18
CA ASP A 96 -2.10 8.41 -9.59
C ASP A 96 -2.14 9.88 -10.05
N HIS A 97 -0.99 10.38 -10.49
CA HIS A 97 -0.83 11.76 -10.95
C HIS A 97 -0.82 11.86 -12.50
N GLY A 98 -1.15 10.76 -13.18
CA GLY A 98 -1.17 10.69 -14.63
C GLY A 98 0.20 10.55 -15.29
N GLU A 99 0.18 10.40 -16.62
CA GLU A 99 1.37 10.11 -17.43
C GLU A 99 2.42 11.23 -17.45
N GLU A 100 2.04 12.45 -17.10
CA GLU A 100 2.96 13.60 -17.09
C GLU A 100 3.93 13.56 -15.90
N THR A 101 3.66 12.71 -14.91
CA THR A 101 4.47 12.59 -13.72
C THR A 101 5.53 11.51 -13.92
N LYS A 102 6.79 11.92 -13.94
CA LYS A 102 7.91 10.96 -14.00
C LYS A 102 8.16 10.40 -12.60
N TYR A 103 7.85 9.13 -12.43
CA TYR A 103 8.28 8.39 -11.24
C TYR A 103 9.72 7.90 -11.41
N PRO A 104 10.49 7.78 -10.31
CA PRO A 104 11.79 7.15 -10.36
C PRO A 104 11.67 5.72 -10.89
N GLU A 105 12.71 5.27 -11.58
CA GLU A 105 12.76 3.89 -12.09
C GLU A 105 12.54 2.86 -10.97
N ILE A 106 11.93 1.75 -11.34
CA ILE A 106 11.40 0.69 -10.46
C ILE A 106 12.41 0.14 -9.44
N ASP A 107 13.70 0.19 -9.73
CA ASP A 107 14.76 -0.29 -8.84
C ASP A 107 14.86 0.46 -7.49
N CYS A 108 14.16 1.58 -7.34
CA CYS A 108 14.14 2.34 -6.09
C CYS A 108 13.25 1.74 -4.98
N TYR A 109 12.47 0.70 -5.28
CA TYR A 109 11.53 0.08 -4.32
C TYR A 109 12.10 -1.16 -3.62
N SER A 110 13.38 -1.43 -3.75
CA SER A 110 14.01 -2.58 -3.08
C SER A 110 15.10 -2.13 -2.10
N ALA A 111 15.37 -2.95 -1.09
CA ALA A 111 16.53 -2.74 -0.24
C ALA A 111 17.82 -2.77 -1.11
N PRO A 112 18.83 -1.90 -0.86
CA PRO A 112 19.02 -1.08 0.34
C PRO A 112 18.47 0.35 0.24
N TYR A 113 17.62 0.66 -0.71
CA TYR A 113 17.05 2.01 -0.82
C TYR A 113 16.19 2.36 0.41
N ARG A 114 16.14 3.65 0.71
CA ARG A 114 15.40 4.17 1.86
C ARG A 114 13.95 4.43 1.49
N GLY A 115 13.05 4.23 2.44
CA GLY A 115 11.64 4.46 2.29
C GLY A 115 10.82 3.20 2.60
N ILE A 116 9.57 3.21 2.20
CA ILE A 116 8.70 2.03 2.28
C ILE A 116 9.02 1.18 1.05
N VAL A 117 9.63 0.02 1.26
CA VAL A 117 10.07 -0.87 0.17
C VAL A 117 9.18 -2.09 0.00
N MET A 118 8.33 -2.37 1.00
CA MET A 118 7.45 -3.54 0.99
C MET A 118 6.23 -3.30 1.88
N TRP A 119 5.09 -3.84 1.46
CA TRP A 119 3.93 -4.06 2.33
C TRP A 119 3.80 -5.55 2.64
N SER A 120 3.37 -5.86 3.88
CA SER A 120 3.11 -7.23 4.31
C SER A 120 1.65 -7.38 4.72
N PHE A 121 0.96 -8.36 4.14
CA PHE A 121 -0.45 -8.63 4.42
C PHE A 121 -0.65 -10.05 4.96
N PRO A 122 -1.38 -10.20 6.08
CA PRO A 122 -1.74 -11.51 6.60
C PRO A 122 -2.86 -12.15 5.79
N THR A 123 -2.86 -13.47 5.70
CA THR A 123 -3.93 -14.24 5.08
C THR A 123 -4.18 -15.57 5.81
N LEU A 124 -5.38 -16.11 5.67
CA LEU A 124 -5.72 -17.48 6.05
C LEU A 124 -5.63 -18.45 4.85
N ASN A 125 -5.45 -17.93 3.62
CA ASN A 125 -5.51 -18.71 2.39
C ASN A 125 -4.32 -18.40 1.47
N LEU A 126 -3.11 -18.68 1.95
CA LEU A 126 -1.86 -18.33 1.26
C LEU A 126 -1.78 -18.95 -0.15
N ASP A 127 -2.11 -20.24 -0.27
CA ASP A 127 -2.01 -20.97 -1.53
C ASP A 127 -3.00 -20.42 -2.59
N GLU A 128 -4.21 -20.07 -2.19
CA GLU A 128 -5.21 -19.49 -3.09
C GLU A 128 -4.75 -18.13 -3.64
N ILE A 129 -4.17 -17.28 -2.78
CA ILE A 129 -3.64 -15.98 -3.22
C ILE A 129 -2.43 -16.18 -4.14
N PHE A 130 -1.58 -17.16 -3.83
CA PHE A 130 -0.44 -17.49 -4.68
C PHE A 130 -0.88 -17.95 -6.08
N GLU A 131 -1.87 -18.85 -6.17
CA GLU A 131 -2.42 -19.29 -7.44
C GLU A 131 -3.02 -18.13 -8.25
N ARG A 132 -3.77 -17.23 -7.60
CA ARG A 132 -4.29 -16.02 -8.24
C ARG A 132 -3.17 -15.10 -8.75
N ALA A 133 -2.11 -14.91 -7.98
CA ALA A 133 -0.96 -14.10 -8.37
C ALA A 133 -0.25 -14.69 -9.60
N VAL A 134 -0.03 -16.01 -9.62
CA VAL A 134 0.54 -16.71 -10.78
C VAL A 134 -0.38 -16.59 -12.00
N GLY A 135 -1.68 -16.78 -11.82
CA GLY A 135 -2.68 -16.64 -12.87
C GLY A 135 -2.80 -15.22 -13.43
N PHE A 136 -2.60 -14.21 -12.61
CA PHE A 136 -2.58 -12.81 -13.02
C PHE A 136 -1.29 -12.44 -13.79
N GLY A 137 -0.20 -13.19 -13.58
CA GLY A 137 1.06 -13.03 -14.31
C GLY A 137 2.03 -12.03 -13.70
N VAL A 138 1.92 -11.73 -12.41
CA VAL A 138 2.89 -10.89 -11.70
C VAL A 138 4.19 -11.65 -11.39
N GLU A 139 5.28 -10.92 -11.22
CA GLU A 139 6.58 -11.50 -10.87
C GLU A 139 6.57 -12.03 -9.43
N ILE A 140 6.86 -13.31 -9.27
CA ILE A 140 7.04 -13.97 -7.97
C ILE A 140 8.53 -13.94 -7.62
N LEU A 141 8.88 -13.21 -6.56
CA LEU A 141 10.27 -13.13 -6.07
C LEU A 141 10.64 -14.35 -5.24
N HIS A 142 9.73 -14.76 -4.36
CA HIS A 142 9.90 -15.90 -3.49
C HIS A 142 8.60 -16.71 -3.45
N SER A 143 8.68 -18.00 -3.77
CA SER A 143 7.53 -18.92 -3.70
C SER A 143 7.16 -19.24 -2.24
N PRO A 144 5.92 -19.72 -1.98
CA PRO A 144 5.49 -20.08 -0.63
C PRO A 144 6.46 -21.02 0.08
N ASN A 145 7.03 -20.54 1.19
CA ASN A 145 7.94 -21.32 2.03
C ASN A 145 8.00 -20.71 3.44
N ASN A 146 8.65 -21.40 4.36
CA ASN A 146 8.91 -20.87 5.69
C ASN A 146 10.11 -19.93 5.66
N TYR A 147 9.87 -18.65 5.89
CA TYR A 147 10.90 -17.63 5.98
C TYR A 147 10.95 -17.02 7.38
N MET A 148 12.13 -16.56 7.76
CA MET A 148 12.29 -15.80 8.99
C MET A 148 11.85 -14.36 8.73
N SER A 149 10.80 -13.93 9.43
CA SER A 149 10.32 -12.54 9.35
C SER A 149 11.28 -11.55 10.04
N PRO A 150 11.18 -10.26 9.76
CA PRO A 150 11.94 -9.23 10.48
C PRO A 150 11.76 -9.24 12.00
N THR A 151 10.65 -9.80 12.49
CA THR A 151 10.38 -9.99 13.93
C THR A 151 10.97 -11.28 14.50
N LEU A 152 11.85 -11.96 13.75
CA LEU A 152 12.51 -13.21 14.11
C LEU A 152 11.55 -14.39 14.34
N THR A 153 10.37 -14.34 13.78
CA THR A 153 9.41 -15.45 13.75
C THR A 153 9.46 -16.13 12.38
N VAL A 154 9.40 -17.46 12.37
CA VAL A 154 9.29 -18.21 11.12
C VAL A 154 7.83 -18.21 10.70
N ARG A 155 7.56 -17.78 9.47
CA ARG A 155 6.21 -17.75 8.88
C ARG A 155 6.26 -18.36 7.49
N ARG A 156 5.19 -19.03 7.12
CA ARG A 156 4.99 -19.39 5.72
C ARG A 156 4.52 -18.14 4.97
N SER A 157 5.32 -17.71 4.01
CA SER A 157 5.01 -16.53 3.20
C SER A 157 5.52 -16.67 1.77
N PHE A 158 5.09 -15.78 0.91
CA PHE A 158 5.69 -15.55 -0.40
C PHE A 158 5.78 -14.05 -0.68
N VAL A 159 6.66 -13.67 -1.60
CA VAL A 159 6.86 -12.29 -2.00
C VAL A 159 6.68 -12.18 -3.51
N LEU A 160 5.92 -11.18 -3.92
CA LEU A 160 5.69 -10.83 -5.31
C LEU A 160 5.99 -9.35 -5.56
N LYS A 161 6.04 -8.96 -6.82
CA LYS A 161 5.95 -7.56 -7.25
C LYS A 161 4.56 -7.27 -7.78
N ASP A 162 4.01 -6.14 -7.41
CA ASP A 162 2.79 -5.61 -8.04
C ASP A 162 3.10 -5.03 -9.44
N PRO A 163 2.09 -4.53 -10.20
CA PRO A 163 2.31 -3.98 -11.54
C PRO A 163 3.33 -2.84 -11.64
N ASP A 164 3.56 -2.11 -10.55
CA ASP A 164 4.58 -1.05 -10.48
C ASP A 164 5.95 -1.55 -10.01
N GLY A 165 6.11 -2.86 -9.78
CA GLY A 165 7.34 -3.44 -9.28
C GLY A 165 7.53 -3.30 -7.75
N PHE A 166 6.53 -2.80 -7.03
CA PHE A 166 6.58 -2.68 -5.59
C PHE A 166 6.42 -4.06 -4.92
N GLN A 167 7.24 -4.32 -3.90
CA GLN A 167 7.26 -5.62 -3.24
C GLN A 167 6.08 -5.78 -2.27
N ILE A 168 5.45 -6.93 -2.33
CA ILE A 168 4.37 -7.31 -1.42
C ILE A 168 4.66 -8.71 -0.87
N GLU A 169 4.69 -8.81 0.45
CA GLU A 169 4.72 -10.08 1.16
C GLU A 169 3.30 -10.47 1.56
N ILE A 170 2.95 -11.72 1.30
CA ILE A 170 1.74 -12.35 1.81
C ILE A 170 2.16 -13.46 2.76
N PHE A 171 1.63 -13.48 3.98
CA PHE A 171 2.01 -14.44 5.00
C PHE A 171 0.82 -15.08 5.71
N GLU A 172 0.98 -16.32 6.11
CA GLU A 172 -0.01 -17.02 6.95
C GLU A 172 -0.01 -16.44 8.37
N ASN A 173 -1.23 -16.21 8.89
CA ASN A 173 -1.46 -15.69 10.24
C ASN A 173 -1.81 -16.85 11.19
#